data_f44d80a0cc434dae617341eae4ee1fc8
#
_entry.id   f44d80a0cc434dae617341eae4ee1fc8
#
_cell.length_a   1.000
_cell.length_b   1.000
_cell.length_c   1.000
_cell.angle_alpha   90.00
_cell.angle_beta   90.00
_cell.angle_gamma   90.00
#
_symmetry.space_group_name_H-M   'P 1'
#
loop_
_entity.id
_entity.type
_entity.pdbx_description
1 polymer ?
#
loop_
_entity_poly.entity_id
_entity_poly.type
_entity_poly.pdbx_seq_one_letter_code
_entity_poly.pdbx_strand_id
1 'polypeptide(L)'
;MTILVIDGQGGKLGKTLVENIKKSFPHLEIMAVGTNSAASDAMRRAGADRVATGENPVIVACRSAQIIAGPIGIAIADALMGEISPAMANAVASSNAYRVLIPMNLCLSLIHISEP
;
A
#
# COMPACT_ATOMS: atom_id res chain seq x y z
N MET A 1 -0.55 16.85 -4.78
CA MET A 1 0.26 15.62 -4.80
C MET A 1 -0.60 14.44 -4.34
N THR A 2 -0.50 13.34 -5.05
CA THR A 2 -1.26 12.12 -4.74
C THR A 2 -0.33 11.04 -4.23
N ILE A 3 -0.65 10.49 -3.06
CA ILE A 3 0.02 9.35 -2.50
C ILE A 3 -0.87 8.14 -2.71
N LEU A 4 -0.32 7.10 -3.33
CA LEU A 4 -1.00 5.83 -3.52
C LEU A 4 -0.53 4.85 -2.46
N VAL A 5 -1.46 4.35 -1.65
CA VAL A 5 -1.17 3.28 -0.68
C VAL A 5 -1.77 2.00 -1.21
N ILE A 6 -0.95 0.96 -1.33
CA ILE A 6 -1.38 -0.36 -1.78
C ILE A 6 -1.15 -1.35 -0.64
N ASP A 7 -2.15 -2.16 -0.34
CA ASP A 7 -2.01 -3.22 0.65
C ASP A 7 -2.93 -4.38 0.31
N GLY A 8 -2.74 -5.49 1.00
CA GLY A 8 -3.52 -6.69 0.80
C GLY A 8 -3.85 -7.35 2.14
N GLN A 9 -4.29 -8.60 2.06
CA GLN A 9 -4.68 -9.38 3.24
C GLN A 9 -5.67 -8.60 4.10
N GLY A 10 -5.38 -8.37 5.38
CA GLY A 10 -6.28 -7.61 6.26
C GLY A 10 -6.15 -6.10 6.17
N GLY A 11 -5.17 -5.59 5.42
CA GLY A 11 -4.99 -4.15 5.23
C GLY A 11 -4.40 -3.42 6.43
N LYS A 12 -3.78 -4.13 7.35
CA LYS A 12 -3.30 -3.57 8.61
C LYS A 12 -2.21 -2.52 8.42
N LEU A 13 -1.22 -2.83 7.57
CA LEU A 13 -0.14 -1.89 7.29
C LEU A 13 -0.67 -0.69 6.51
N GLY A 14 -1.50 -0.93 5.50
CA GLY A 14 -2.10 0.13 4.71
C GLY A 14 -2.94 1.07 5.56
N LYS A 15 -3.73 0.51 6.47
CA LYS A 15 -4.50 1.30 7.42
C LYS A 15 -3.60 2.23 8.23
N THR A 16 -2.53 1.68 8.78
CA THR A 16 -1.58 2.45 9.60
C THR A 16 -0.91 3.55 8.79
N LEU A 17 -0.51 3.24 7.56
CA LEU A 17 0.08 4.23 6.66
C LEU A 17 -0.89 5.38 6.37
N VAL A 18 -2.14 5.05 6.02
CA VAL A 18 -3.15 6.07 5.72
C VAL A 18 -3.40 6.95 6.94
N GLU A 19 -3.56 6.37 8.12
CA GLU A 19 -3.77 7.12 9.35
C GLU A 19 -2.63 8.09 9.61
N ASN A 20 -1.39 7.61 9.50
CA ASN A 20 -0.22 8.44 9.78
C ASN A 20 -0.02 9.55 8.74
N ILE A 21 -0.25 9.25 7.47
CA ILE A 21 -0.12 10.25 6.40
C ILE A 21 -1.19 11.32 6.57
N LYS A 22 -2.43 10.94 6.85
CA LYS A 22 -3.51 11.92 7.07
C LYS A 22 -3.21 12.81 8.25
N LYS A 23 -2.67 12.24 9.31
CA LYS A 23 -2.35 12.99 10.53
C LYS A 23 -1.23 13.99 10.29
N SER A 24 -0.19 13.58 9.57
CA SER A 24 1.00 14.40 9.34
C SER A 24 0.83 15.37 8.16
N PHE A 25 0.05 15.00 7.15
CA PHE A 25 -0.12 15.78 5.91
C PHE A 25 -1.60 15.80 5.51
N PRO A 26 -2.45 16.46 6.30
CA PRO A 26 -3.91 16.37 6.10
C PRO A 26 -4.41 16.91 4.75
N HIS A 27 -3.61 17.70 4.07
CA HIS A 27 -3.99 18.29 2.78
C HIS A 27 -3.55 17.47 1.58
N LEU A 28 -2.77 16.41 1.77
CA LEU A 28 -2.38 15.55 0.67
C LEU A 28 -3.53 14.60 0.31
N GLU A 29 -3.68 14.33 -0.98
CA GLU A 29 -4.66 13.35 -1.43
C GLU A 29 -4.09 11.95 -1.27
N ILE A 30 -4.85 11.09 -0.63
CA ILE A 30 -4.51 9.67 -0.49
C ILE A 30 -5.46 8.84 -1.32
N MET A 31 -4.90 8.11 -2.28
CA MET A 31 -5.61 7.06 -2.98
C MET A 31 -5.15 5.73 -2.41
N ALA A 32 -6.08 4.87 -2.05
CA ALA A 32 -5.76 3.56 -1.52
C ALA A 32 -6.32 2.49 -2.44
N VAL A 33 -5.52 1.47 -2.73
CA VAL A 33 -5.98 0.33 -3.50
C VAL A 33 -5.67 -0.94 -2.72
N GLY A 34 -6.72 -1.68 -2.38
CA GLY A 34 -6.59 -2.98 -1.76
C GLY A 34 -6.61 -4.08 -2.80
N THR A 35 -5.86 -5.15 -2.57
CA THR A 35 -5.94 -6.34 -3.42
C THR A 35 -7.24 -7.11 -3.19
N ASN A 36 -7.91 -6.84 -2.06
CA ASN A 36 -9.20 -7.41 -1.71
C ASN A 36 -10.04 -6.36 -0.98
N SER A 37 -11.33 -6.63 -0.79
CA SER A 37 -12.25 -5.64 -0.21
C SER A 37 -11.98 -5.36 1.27
N ALA A 38 -11.48 -6.33 2.01
CA ALA A 38 -11.15 -6.11 3.42
C ALA A 38 -10.04 -5.08 3.59
N ALA A 39 -8.98 -5.19 2.78
CA ALA A 39 -7.89 -4.23 2.78
C ALA A 39 -8.37 -2.85 2.35
N SER A 40 -9.18 -2.78 1.29
CA SER A 40 -9.74 -1.52 0.81
C SER A 40 -10.60 -0.84 1.87
N ASP A 41 -11.44 -1.61 2.55
CA ASP A 41 -12.31 -1.06 3.59
C ASP A 41 -11.52 -0.56 4.79
N ALA A 42 -10.46 -1.27 5.18
CA ALA A 42 -9.61 -0.85 6.28
C ALA A 42 -8.97 0.52 5.97
N MET A 43 -8.48 0.69 4.75
CA MET A 43 -7.85 1.95 4.35
C MET A 43 -8.87 3.07 4.17
N ARG A 44 -10.08 2.74 3.70
CA ARG A 44 -11.16 3.73 3.61
C ARG A 44 -11.50 4.27 4.99
N ARG A 45 -11.69 3.39 5.96
CA ARG A 45 -12.01 3.79 7.33
C ARG A 45 -10.88 4.57 7.99
N ALA A 46 -9.64 4.35 7.55
CA ALA A 46 -8.49 5.10 8.04
C ALA A 46 -8.43 6.53 7.51
N GLY A 47 -9.21 6.86 6.48
CA GLY A 47 -9.29 8.21 5.96
C GLY A 47 -8.79 8.43 4.55
N ALA A 48 -8.57 7.36 3.76
CA ALA A 48 -8.18 7.52 2.37
C ALA A 48 -9.28 8.29 1.60
N ASP A 49 -8.86 9.19 0.73
CA ASP A 49 -9.77 10.06 0.00
C ASP A 49 -10.48 9.33 -1.14
N ARG A 50 -9.75 8.42 -1.81
CA ARG A 50 -10.30 7.59 -2.89
C ARG A 50 -9.82 6.17 -2.67
N VAL A 51 -10.71 5.21 -2.90
CA VAL A 51 -10.42 3.80 -2.66
C VAL A 51 -10.91 2.95 -3.82
N ALA A 52 -10.10 1.99 -4.22
CA ALA A 52 -10.48 1.01 -5.23
C ALA A 52 -9.91 -0.36 -4.85
N THR A 53 -10.34 -1.40 -5.55
CA THR A 53 -9.96 -2.77 -5.22
C THR A 53 -9.60 -3.54 -6.47
N GLY A 54 -8.48 -4.23 -6.45
CA GLY A 54 -8.12 -5.21 -7.46
C GLY A 54 -6.93 -4.83 -8.33
N GLU A 55 -6.61 -5.70 -9.27
CA GLU A 55 -5.42 -5.60 -10.10
C GLU A 55 -5.42 -4.36 -10.99
N ASN A 56 -6.50 -4.15 -11.73
CA ASN A 56 -6.52 -3.05 -12.68
C ASN A 56 -6.40 -1.68 -12.00
N PRO A 57 -7.10 -1.42 -10.88
CA PRO A 57 -6.89 -0.19 -10.14
C PRO A 57 -5.44 0.03 -9.68
N VAL A 58 -4.71 -1.03 -9.30
CA VAL A 58 -3.28 -0.91 -8.97
C VAL A 58 -2.52 -0.41 -10.19
N ILE A 59 -2.74 -1.04 -11.34
CA ILE A 59 -2.03 -0.69 -12.58
C ILE A 59 -2.31 0.77 -12.98
N VAL A 60 -3.58 1.15 -12.96
CA VAL A 60 -3.99 2.50 -13.37
C VAL A 60 -3.47 3.55 -12.40
N ALA A 61 -3.61 3.31 -11.10
CA ALA A 61 -3.17 4.28 -10.09
C ALA A 61 -1.66 4.48 -10.09
N CYS A 62 -0.89 3.43 -10.36
CA CYS A 62 0.58 3.54 -10.43
C CYS A 62 1.06 4.47 -11.54
N ARG A 63 0.23 4.74 -12.54
CA ARG A 63 0.60 5.63 -13.66
C ARG A 63 0.63 7.10 -13.27
N SER A 64 -0.18 7.49 -12.30
CA SER A 64 -0.38 8.90 -11.98
C SER A 64 0.07 9.30 -10.57
N ALA A 65 0.39 8.35 -9.71
CA ALA A 65 0.83 8.65 -8.36
C ALA A 65 2.23 9.26 -8.35
N GLN A 66 2.47 10.20 -7.45
CA GLN A 66 3.80 10.74 -7.21
C GLN A 66 4.57 9.90 -6.17
N ILE A 67 3.85 9.29 -5.23
CA ILE A 67 4.42 8.43 -4.21
C ILE A 67 3.59 7.15 -4.15
N ILE A 68 4.25 6.00 -4.08
CA ILE A 68 3.61 4.72 -3.83
C ILE A 68 4.16 4.19 -2.52
N ALA A 69 3.27 3.87 -1.59
CA ALA A 69 3.64 3.34 -0.28
C ALA A 69 2.89 2.04 0.00
N GLY A 70 3.56 1.13 0.70
CA GLY A 70 2.94 -0.14 1.09
C GLY A 70 3.99 -1.15 1.52
N PRO A 71 3.57 -2.37 1.84
CA PRO A 71 4.52 -3.44 2.15
C PRO A 71 5.38 -3.74 0.92
N ILE A 72 6.62 -4.16 1.16
CA ILE A 72 7.54 -4.46 0.06
C ILE A 72 6.98 -5.50 -0.91
N GLY A 73 6.13 -6.39 -0.41
CA GLY A 73 5.51 -7.43 -1.23
C GLY A 73 4.71 -6.91 -2.41
N ILE A 74 4.26 -5.65 -2.39
CA ILE A 74 3.50 -5.10 -3.53
C ILE A 74 4.34 -5.01 -4.80
N ALA A 75 5.65 -5.04 -4.68
CA ALA A 75 6.57 -5.03 -5.82
C ALA A 75 7.10 -6.43 -6.16
N ILE A 76 6.58 -7.47 -5.52
CA ILE A 76 7.07 -8.84 -5.68
C ILE A 76 5.92 -9.72 -6.17
N ALA A 77 6.08 -10.30 -7.36
CA ALA A 77 5.06 -11.18 -7.91
C ALA A 77 4.76 -12.35 -6.96
N ASP A 78 3.48 -12.65 -6.81
CA ASP A 78 2.95 -13.73 -5.99
C ASP A 78 3.13 -13.55 -4.49
N ALA A 79 3.59 -12.39 -4.04
CA ALA A 79 3.65 -12.07 -2.62
C ALA A 79 2.25 -11.92 -2.02
N LEU A 80 2.18 -11.82 -0.70
CA LEU A 80 0.94 -11.73 0.07
C LEU A 80 0.01 -12.90 -0.24
N MET A 81 0.58 -14.11 -0.22
CA MET A 81 -0.14 -15.36 -0.50
C MET A 81 -0.81 -15.36 -1.89
N GLY A 82 -0.13 -14.77 -2.87
CA GLY A 82 -0.62 -14.73 -4.25
C GLY A 82 -1.53 -13.57 -4.56
N GLU A 83 -1.81 -12.69 -3.60
CA GLU A 83 -2.68 -11.54 -3.88
C GLU A 83 -2.04 -10.54 -4.83
N ILE A 84 -0.70 -10.49 -4.86
CA ILE A 84 0.02 -9.62 -5.79
C ILE A 84 0.31 -10.38 -7.07
N SER A 85 -0.43 -10.07 -8.12
CA SER A 85 -0.16 -10.68 -9.42
C SER A 85 1.15 -10.12 -10.02
N PRO A 86 1.75 -10.85 -10.98
CA PRO A 86 2.91 -10.31 -11.71
C PRO A 86 2.65 -8.94 -12.34
N ALA A 87 1.45 -8.71 -12.84
CA ALA A 87 1.09 -7.43 -13.44
C ALA A 87 1.09 -6.30 -12.41
N MET A 88 0.57 -6.55 -11.20
CA MET A 88 0.61 -5.59 -10.10
C MET A 88 2.04 -5.27 -9.71
N ALA A 89 2.86 -6.30 -9.47
CA ALA A 89 4.25 -6.12 -9.08
C ALA A 89 5.01 -5.29 -10.12
N ASN A 90 4.79 -5.59 -11.40
CA ASN A 90 5.43 -4.86 -12.47
C ASN A 90 4.99 -3.40 -12.50
N ALA A 91 3.70 -3.13 -12.31
CA ALA A 91 3.18 -1.76 -12.30
C ALA A 91 3.83 -0.93 -11.21
N VAL A 92 3.99 -1.49 -10.01
CA VAL A 92 4.64 -0.82 -8.90
C VAL A 92 6.13 -0.60 -9.21
N ALA A 93 6.82 -1.65 -9.64
CA ALA A 93 8.27 -1.59 -9.86
C ALA A 93 8.66 -0.66 -11.01
N SER A 94 7.83 -0.56 -12.05
CA SER A 94 8.13 0.25 -13.23
C SER A 94 7.54 1.65 -13.19
N SER A 95 6.81 2.00 -12.14
CA SER A 95 6.24 3.34 -11.99
C SER A 95 7.33 4.39 -11.83
N ASN A 96 7.05 5.60 -12.29
CA ASN A 96 7.92 6.75 -12.08
C ASN A 96 7.76 7.36 -10.68
N ALA A 97 6.81 6.87 -9.90
CA ALA A 97 6.58 7.36 -8.55
C ALA A 97 7.77 7.07 -7.63
N TYR A 98 7.96 7.90 -6.62
CA TYR A 98 8.85 7.58 -5.52
C TYR A 98 8.22 6.47 -4.69
N ARG A 99 8.95 5.38 -4.45
CA ARG A 99 8.39 4.21 -3.75
C ARG A 99 8.91 4.15 -2.32
N VAL A 100 7.98 3.99 -1.39
CA VAL A 100 8.27 3.77 0.03
C VAL A 100 7.75 2.37 0.36
N LEU A 101 8.65 1.40 0.31
CA LEU A 101 8.30 -0.01 0.49
C LEU A 101 8.76 -0.48 1.87
N ILE A 102 7.80 -0.93 2.67
CA ILE A 102 8.05 -1.31 4.05
C ILE A 102 8.27 -2.81 4.13
N PRO A 103 9.44 -3.26 4.57
CA PRO A 103 9.70 -4.68 4.72
C PRO A 103 8.79 -5.29 5.78
N MET A 104 7.95 -6.23 5.38
CA MET A 104 7.00 -6.88 6.30
C MET A 104 7.71 -7.58 7.44
N ASN A 105 8.80 -8.26 7.12
CA ASN A 105 9.59 -8.95 8.13
C ASN A 105 10.25 -8.01 9.10
N LEU A 106 10.55 -6.79 8.65
CA LEU A 106 11.17 -5.80 9.53
C LEU A 106 10.23 -5.40 10.67
N CYS A 107 8.93 -5.29 10.39
CA CYS A 107 7.96 -4.99 11.44
C CYS A 107 7.99 -6.03 12.54
N LEU A 108 8.01 -7.32 12.16
CA LEU A 108 8.11 -8.41 13.11
C LEU A 108 9.48 -8.43 13.79
N SER A 109 10.53 -8.18 13.02
CA SER A 109 11.89 -8.15 13.55
C SER A 109 12.08 -7.04 14.56
N LEU A 110 11.48 -5.88 14.34
CA LEU A 110 11.54 -4.78 15.30
C LEU A 110 10.90 -5.15 16.63
N ILE A 111 9.78 -5.89 16.57
CA ILE A 111 9.12 -6.37 17.76
C ILE A 111 10.07 -7.32 18.52
N HIS A 112 10.73 -8.24 17.82
CA HIS A 112 11.68 -9.16 18.44
C HIS A 112 12.93 -8.47 18.96
N ILE A 113 13.45 -7.52 18.22
CA ILE A 113 14.64 -6.78 18.60
C ILE A 113 14.38 -5.94 19.84
N SER A 114 13.21 -5.38 19.97
CA SER A 114 12.84 -4.58 21.14
C SER A 114 12.58 -5.43 22.37
N GLU A 115 12.63 -6.75 22.24
CA GLU A 115 12.43 -7.70 23.32
C GLU A 115 13.70 -8.55 23.52
N PRO A 116 14.81 -7.97 23.86
CA PRO A 116 16.06 -8.69 24.03
C PRO A 116 16.04 -9.65 25.23
#